data_31a8defac2f6caaec58f3e51c45b19b8
#
_entry.id   31a8defac2f6caaec58f3e51c45b19b8
#
_cell.length_a   1.000
_cell.length_b   1.000
_cell.length_c   1.000
_cell.angle_alpha   90.00
_cell.angle_beta   90.00
_cell.angle_gamma   90.00
#
_symmetry.space_group_name_H-M   'P 1'
#
loop_
_entity.id
_entity.type
_entity.pdbx_description
1 polymer ?
#
loop_
_entity_poly.entity_id
_entity_poly.type
_entity_poly.pdbx_seq_one_letter_code
_entity_poly.pdbx_strand_id
1 'polypeptide(L)'
;MIELNEAFAAQAIPVIKITGMDKAKVNPNGGALALGHPLGATGANLTCKALAYLEKHGGKYAMVTMCIGGGMGAAGIYEML
;
A
#
# COMPACT_ATOMS: atom_id res chain seq x y z
N MET A 1 -7.67 4.62 -3.12
CA MET A 1 -6.17 4.62 -3.20
C MET A 1 -5.63 3.26 -2.77
N ILE A 2 -4.38 2.95 -3.08
CA ILE A 2 -3.73 1.68 -2.77
C ILE A 2 -2.38 1.98 -2.11
N GLU A 3 -2.14 1.43 -0.92
CA GLU A 3 -0.82 1.34 -0.33
C GLU A 3 -0.29 -0.08 -0.60
N LEU A 4 0.61 -0.19 -1.56
CA LEU A 4 1.33 -1.42 -1.88
C LEU A 4 2.72 -1.34 -1.23
N ASN A 5 3.01 -2.24 -0.30
CA ASN A 5 4.33 -2.25 0.31
C ASN A 5 5.40 -2.57 -0.74
N GLU A 6 6.39 -1.69 -0.84
CA GLU A 6 7.53 -1.84 -1.73
C GLU A 6 8.69 -2.51 -0.97
N ALA A 7 8.55 -3.80 -0.70
CA ALA A 7 9.65 -4.56 -0.11
C ALA A 7 10.87 -4.55 -1.03
N PHE A 8 10.63 -4.69 -2.33
CA PHE A 8 11.62 -4.55 -3.42
C PHE A 8 10.93 -4.00 -4.67
N ALA A 9 11.62 -3.19 -5.45
CA ALA A 9 11.12 -2.73 -6.75
C ALA A 9 10.84 -3.92 -7.69
N ALA A 10 11.68 -4.95 -7.64
CA ALA A 10 11.52 -6.18 -8.41
C ALA A 10 10.24 -6.96 -8.05
N GLN A 11 9.65 -6.72 -6.89
CA GLN A 11 8.36 -7.29 -6.48
C GLN A 11 7.21 -6.33 -6.80
N ALA A 12 7.33 -5.06 -6.48
CA ALA A 12 6.23 -4.10 -6.63
C ALA A 12 5.85 -3.87 -8.10
N ILE A 13 6.83 -3.77 -9.01
CA ILE A 13 6.58 -3.53 -10.44
C ILE A 13 5.77 -4.66 -11.09
N PRO A 14 6.15 -5.94 -10.96
CA PRO A 14 5.34 -7.04 -11.48
C PRO A 14 3.94 -7.12 -10.85
N VAL A 15 3.81 -6.88 -9.56
CA VAL A 15 2.50 -6.90 -8.89
C VAL A 15 1.56 -5.87 -9.53
N ILE A 16 2.00 -4.64 -9.72
CA ILE A 16 1.19 -3.59 -10.37
C ILE A 16 0.79 -4.02 -11.80
N LYS A 17 1.72 -4.59 -12.56
CA LYS A 17 1.47 -5.02 -13.95
C LYS A 17 0.49 -6.18 -14.03
N ILE A 18 0.69 -7.23 -13.21
CA ILE A 18 -0.11 -8.46 -13.26
C ILE A 18 -1.52 -8.21 -12.76
N THR A 19 -1.68 -7.41 -11.71
CA THR A 19 -3.00 -7.11 -11.13
C THR A 19 -3.76 -6.03 -11.91
N GLY A 20 -3.09 -5.29 -12.77
CA GLY A 20 -3.71 -4.18 -13.52
C GLY A 20 -4.03 -2.97 -12.66
N MET A 21 -3.36 -2.79 -11.53
CA MET A 21 -3.55 -1.61 -10.69
C MET A 21 -3.25 -0.32 -11.44
N ASP A 22 -4.10 0.68 -11.25
CA ASP A 22 -3.85 2.03 -11.75
C ASP A 22 -2.70 2.66 -10.96
N LYS A 23 -1.58 2.88 -11.63
CA LYS A 23 -0.36 3.47 -11.04
C LYS A 23 -0.62 4.81 -10.34
N ALA A 24 -1.55 5.60 -10.85
CA ALA A 24 -1.89 6.90 -10.26
C ALA A 24 -2.51 6.75 -8.86
N LYS A 25 -3.04 5.57 -8.53
CA LYS A 25 -3.68 5.27 -7.26
C LYS A 25 -2.76 4.52 -6.29
N VAL A 26 -1.59 4.06 -6.76
CA VAL A 26 -0.64 3.27 -5.96
C VAL A 26 0.38 4.19 -5.32
N ASN A 27 0.50 4.12 -3.98
CA ASN A 27 1.50 4.85 -3.19
C ASN A 27 1.59 6.34 -3.57
N PRO A 28 0.48 7.08 -3.57
CA PRO A 28 0.49 8.46 -4.09
C PRO A 28 1.39 9.41 -3.29
N ASN A 29 1.71 9.08 -2.04
CA ASN A 29 2.60 9.84 -1.18
C ASN A 29 3.97 9.18 -0.98
N GLY A 30 4.37 8.33 -1.92
CA GLY A 30 5.62 7.54 -1.83
C GLY A 30 5.43 6.23 -1.06
N GLY A 31 6.23 5.25 -1.39
CA GLY A 31 6.26 3.93 -0.76
C GLY A 31 7.54 3.69 0.04
N ALA A 32 7.80 2.43 0.38
CA ALA A 32 8.91 2.03 1.24
C ALA A 32 10.29 2.35 0.64
N LEU A 33 10.43 2.38 -0.68
CA LEU A 33 11.68 2.77 -1.33
C LEU A 33 12.09 4.21 -1.00
N ALA A 34 11.12 5.08 -0.78
CA ALA A 34 11.34 6.46 -0.38
C ALA A 34 11.33 6.66 1.14
N LEU A 35 10.48 5.92 1.87
CA LEU A 35 10.13 6.20 3.27
C LEU A 35 10.67 5.15 4.26
N GLY A 36 11.08 3.98 3.78
CA GLY A 36 11.55 2.87 4.61
C GLY A 36 10.47 1.82 4.88
N HIS A 37 10.93 0.66 5.34
CA HIS A 37 10.09 -0.50 5.63
C HIS A 37 10.42 -1.08 7.01
N PRO A 38 9.95 -0.46 8.10
CA PRO A 38 10.11 -0.99 9.44
C PRO A 38 9.15 -2.19 9.63
N LEU A 39 9.67 -3.41 9.54
CA LEU A 39 8.87 -4.65 9.43
C LEU A 39 7.74 -4.75 10.46
N GLY A 40 8.03 -4.47 11.73
CA GLY A 40 7.02 -4.53 12.80
C GLY A 40 5.98 -3.41 12.78
N ALA A 41 6.18 -2.36 11.98
CA ALA A 41 5.32 -1.18 11.96
C ALA A 41 4.70 -0.91 10.59
N THR A 42 5.14 -1.58 9.53
CA THR A 42 4.72 -1.26 8.15
C THR A 42 3.21 -1.34 7.97
N GLY A 43 2.56 -2.36 8.50
CA GLY A 43 1.09 -2.49 8.40
C GLY A 43 0.36 -1.30 9.02
N ALA A 44 0.78 -0.86 10.21
CA ALA A 44 0.22 0.31 10.87
C ALA A 44 0.52 1.60 10.07
N ASN A 45 1.76 1.77 9.61
CA ASN A 45 2.16 2.92 8.82
C ASN A 45 1.36 3.06 7.52
N LEU A 46 1.20 1.97 6.76
CA LEU A 46 0.45 1.98 5.52
C LEU A 46 -1.02 2.27 5.77
N THR A 47 -1.59 1.73 6.84
CA THR A 47 -2.98 2.00 7.24
C THR A 47 -3.16 3.49 7.60
N CYS A 48 -2.29 4.05 8.42
CA CYS A 48 -2.34 5.47 8.77
C CYS A 48 -2.22 6.37 7.54
N LYS A 49 -1.30 6.06 6.63
CA LYS A 49 -1.13 6.79 5.37
C LYS A 49 -2.38 6.72 4.49
N ALA A 50 -2.96 5.52 4.38
CA ALA A 50 -4.17 5.31 3.59
C ALA A 50 -5.35 6.11 4.12
N LEU A 51 -5.59 6.06 5.43
CA LEU A 51 -6.68 6.81 6.07
C LEU A 51 -6.47 8.32 5.97
N ALA A 52 -5.27 8.81 6.25
CA ALA A 52 -4.95 10.24 6.12
C ALA A 52 -5.11 10.73 4.67
N TYR A 53 -4.75 9.90 3.68
CA TYR A 53 -4.96 10.23 2.28
C TYR A 53 -6.46 10.36 1.94
N LEU A 54 -7.27 9.39 2.37
CA LEU A 54 -8.72 9.43 2.15
C LEU A 54 -9.37 10.64 2.82
N GLU A 55 -8.98 10.93 4.05
CA GLU A 55 -9.48 12.10 4.79
C GLU A 55 -9.17 13.40 4.04
N LYS A 56 -7.94 13.55 3.57
CA LYS A 56 -7.48 14.76 2.88
C LYS A 56 -8.08 14.93 1.49
N HIS A 57 -8.24 13.83 0.74
CA HIS A 57 -8.61 13.86 -0.69
C HIS A 57 -10.05 13.43 -0.97
N GLY A 58 -10.80 12.99 0.04
CA GLY A 58 -12.23 12.68 -0.09
C GLY A 58 -12.53 11.34 -0.75
N GLY A 59 -11.70 10.33 -0.62
CA GLY A 59 -11.97 8.99 -1.10
C GLY A 59 -12.78 8.15 -0.12
N LYS A 60 -13.40 7.08 -0.61
CA LYS A 60 -14.19 6.16 0.22
C LYS A 60 -13.42 4.89 0.61
N TYR A 61 -12.66 4.32 -0.30
CA TYR A 61 -11.96 3.06 -0.10
C TYR A 61 -10.46 3.20 -0.26
N ALA A 62 -9.73 2.48 0.59
CA ALA A 62 -8.30 2.25 0.44
C ALA A 62 -7.98 0.78 0.59
N MET A 63 -7.04 0.28 -0.21
CA MET A 63 -6.44 -1.03 -0.04
C MET A 63 -5.04 -0.89 0.53
N VAL A 64 -4.73 -1.66 1.55
CA VAL A 64 -3.38 -1.80 2.11
C VAL A 64 -2.94 -3.23 1.89
N THR A 65 -1.81 -3.42 1.25
CA THR A 65 -1.29 -4.76 0.94
C THR A 65 0.21 -4.84 1.16
N MET A 66 0.65 -5.99 1.65
CA MET A 66 2.05 -6.25 1.98
C MET A 66 2.37 -7.73 1.96
N CYS A 67 3.65 -8.05 1.86
CA CYS A 67 4.14 -9.40 2.12
C CYS A 67 4.10 -9.69 3.63
N ILE A 68 3.98 -10.97 3.99
CA ILE A 68 4.06 -11.44 5.37
C ILE A 68 5.41 -12.11 5.61
N GLY A 69 5.77 -13.04 4.74
CA GLY A 69 6.95 -13.89 4.80
C GLY A 69 6.62 -15.28 4.28
N GLY A 70 7.63 -16.10 3.95
CA GLY A 70 7.42 -17.45 3.45
C GLY A 70 6.56 -17.54 2.19
N GLY A 71 6.62 -16.55 1.30
CA GLY A 71 5.82 -16.49 0.08
C GLY A 71 4.34 -16.10 0.29
N MET A 72 3.97 -15.62 1.48
CA MET A 72 2.62 -15.19 1.82
C MET A 72 2.45 -13.69 1.68
N GLY A 73 1.21 -13.25 1.47
CA GLY A 73 0.83 -11.84 1.47
C GLY A 73 -0.51 -11.62 2.15
N ALA A 74 -0.78 -10.39 2.50
CA ALA A 74 -2.05 -9.95 3.05
C ALA A 74 -2.52 -8.67 2.36
N ALA A 75 -3.83 -8.51 2.26
CA ALA A 75 -4.46 -7.28 1.80
C ALA A 75 -5.70 -7.01 2.65
N GLY A 76 -5.89 -5.74 3.00
CA GLY A 76 -7.07 -5.26 3.70
C GLY A 76 -7.70 -4.09 2.96
N ILE A 77 -9.02 -4.03 2.95
CA ILE A 77 -9.75 -2.89 2.38
C ILE A 77 -10.38 -2.12 3.54
N TYR A 78 -10.16 -0.82 3.54
CA TYR A 78 -10.70 0.13 4.52
C TYR A 78 -11.73 1.01 3.85
N GLU A 79 -12.84 1.24 4.55
CA GLU A 79 -13.90 2.14 4.12
C GLU A 79 -14.00 3.32 5.09
N MET A 80 -14.02 4.53 4.55
CA MET A 80 -14.33 5.73 5.32
C MET A 80 -15.85 5.82 5.49
N LEU A 81 -16.31 5.89 6.71
CA LEU A 81 -17.73 5.95 7.06
C LEU A 81 -18.34 7.35 6.93
#